data_e1aaec1331ca09f8391411927d49e897
#
_entry.id   e1aaec1331ca09f8391411927d49e897
#
_cell.length_a   1.000
_cell.length_b   1.000
_cell.length_c   1.000
_cell.angle_alpha   90.00
_cell.angle_beta   90.00
_cell.angle_gamma   90.00
#
_symmetry.space_group_name_H-M   'P 1'
#
loop_
_entity.id
_entity.type
_entity.pdbx_description
1 polymer ?
#
loop_
_entity_poly.entity_id
_entity_poly.type
_entity_poly.pdbx_seq_one_letter_code
_entity_poly.pdbx_strand_id
1 'polypeptide(L)'
;MWTDERGSEVLDPPECRRLLAIGAKEHLPGHLAVADGSVPLVLPLDYSVHESDIIVRVGEGLFSSLVDRLVAFEVDGRVGHQGLRGIEDVCEWSVLAQGLATEVKAASLGRYLPQPRVAEPGHRLVRIRTDVLTGRRLHPAGS
;
A
#
# COMPACT_ATOMS: atom_id res chain seq x y z
N MET A 1 -10.24 17.45 -12.91
CA MET A 1 -9.23 17.28 -11.84
C MET A 1 -9.75 17.93 -10.57
N TRP A 2 -9.74 17.19 -9.49
CA TRP A 2 -10.20 17.67 -8.20
C TRP A 2 -9.01 17.87 -7.28
N THR A 3 -8.86 19.06 -6.72
CA THR A 3 -7.75 19.40 -5.81
C THR A 3 -8.30 19.69 -4.42
N ASP A 4 -7.53 19.31 -3.41
CA ASP A 4 -7.86 19.67 -2.03
C ASP A 4 -7.35 21.07 -1.70
N GLU A 5 -7.59 21.52 -0.47
CA GLU A 5 -7.16 22.84 0.01
C GLU A 5 -5.66 23.06 -0.02
N ARG A 6 -4.87 21.99 -0.14
CA ARG A 6 -3.40 22.04 -0.21
C ARG A 6 -2.87 22.02 -1.63
N GLY A 7 -3.76 22.00 -2.64
CA GLY A 7 -3.38 21.92 -4.04
C GLY A 7 -3.00 20.54 -4.53
N SER A 8 -3.23 19.49 -3.74
CA SER A 8 -3.02 18.12 -4.17
C SER A 8 -4.19 17.65 -5.04
N GLU A 9 -3.89 16.90 -6.08
CA GLU A 9 -4.94 16.23 -6.85
C GLU A 9 -5.50 15.05 -6.06
N VAL A 10 -6.80 15.04 -5.85
CA VAL A 10 -7.49 13.92 -5.20
C VAL A 10 -7.74 12.85 -6.25
N LEU A 11 -7.30 11.63 -5.98
CA LEU A 11 -7.43 10.50 -6.88
C LEU A 11 -8.71 9.74 -6.61
N ASP A 12 -9.35 9.25 -7.67
CA ASP A 12 -10.51 8.38 -7.53
C ASP A 12 -10.09 6.94 -7.20
N PRO A 13 -11.01 6.08 -6.73
CA PRO A 13 -10.67 4.70 -6.38
C PRO A 13 -10.03 3.88 -7.50
N PRO A 14 -10.48 3.93 -8.76
CA PRO A 14 -9.82 3.20 -9.84
C PRO A 14 -8.35 3.60 -10.03
N GLU A 15 -8.05 4.90 -9.94
CA GLU A 15 -6.67 5.38 -10.04
C GLU A 15 -5.84 4.92 -8.84
N CYS A 16 -6.41 4.93 -7.63
CA CYS A 16 -5.75 4.40 -6.45
C CYS A 16 -5.38 2.92 -6.62
N ARG A 17 -6.30 2.12 -7.16
CA ARG A 17 -6.04 0.70 -7.42
C ARG A 17 -4.94 0.52 -8.45
N ARG A 18 -4.94 1.33 -9.50
CA ARG A 18 -3.90 1.29 -10.53
C ARG A 18 -2.52 1.58 -9.93
N LEU A 19 -2.41 2.60 -9.09
CA LEU A 19 -1.16 2.97 -8.44
C LEU A 19 -0.69 1.91 -7.45
N LEU A 20 -1.58 1.30 -6.69
CA LEU A 20 -1.22 0.18 -5.81
C LEU A 20 -0.63 -0.98 -6.60
N ALA A 21 -1.22 -1.32 -7.74
CA ALA A 21 -0.72 -2.39 -8.59
C ALA A 21 0.65 -2.05 -9.18
N ILE A 22 0.86 -0.82 -9.60
CA ILE A 22 2.15 -0.34 -10.09
C ILE A 22 3.20 -0.42 -8.98
N GLY A 23 2.87 0.03 -7.78
CA GLY A 23 3.77 -0.03 -6.64
C GLY A 23 4.20 -1.45 -6.30
N ALA A 24 3.27 -2.41 -6.35
CA ALA A 24 3.59 -3.82 -6.13
C ALA A 24 4.54 -4.34 -7.21
N LYS A 25 4.29 -4.01 -8.47
CA LYS A 25 5.13 -4.41 -9.59
C LYS A 25 6.54 -3.83 -9.50
N GLU A 26 6.66 -2.61 -9.03
CA GLU A 26 7.94 -1.92 -8.86
C GLU A 26 8.62 -2.23 -7.53
N HIS A 27 8.04 -3.11 -6.74
CA HIS A 27 8.56 -3.51 -5.41
C HIS A 27 8.69 -2.33 -4.43
N LEU A 28 7.77 -1.38 -4.50
CA LEU A 28 7.72 -0.32 -3.50
C LEU A 28 7.26 -0.89 -2.17
N PRO A 29 7.85 -0.44 -1.05
CA PRO A 29 7.36 -0.86 0.26
C PRO A 29 6.04 -0.18 0.58
N GLY A 30 5.17 -0.91 1.27
CA GLY A 30 4.03 -0.32 1.91
C GLY A 30 4.30 -0.11 3.39
N HIS A 31 3.50 0.73 4.02
CA HIS A 31 3.57 0.98 5.45
C HIS A 31 2.26 0.52 6.08
N LEU A 32 2.37 -0.53 6.89
CA LEU A 32 1.23 -1.05 7.63
C LEU A 32 1.11 -0.28 8.94
N ALA A 33 -0.08 0.24 9.23
CA ALA A 33 -0.39 0.89 10.49
C ALA A 33 -1.47 0.09 11.22
N VAL A 34 -1.17 -0.25 12.45
CA VAL A 34 -2.07 -1.03 13.32
C VAL A 34 -2.01 -0.47 14.74
N ALA A 35 -3.15 -0.48 15.40
CA ALA A 35 -3.20 -0.16 16.82
C ALA A 35 -2.83 -1.42 17.62
N ASP A 36 -1.69 -1.38 18.30
CA ASP A 36 -1.25 -2.44 19.21
C ASP A 36 -1.42 -1.95 20.64
N GLY A 37 -2.55 -2.33 21.26
CA GLY A 37 -2.95 -1.75 22.53
C GLY A 37 -3.27 -0.27 22.39
N SER A 38 -2.63 0.58 23.19
CA SER A 38 -2.78 2.03 23.13
C SER A 38 -1.72 2.72 22.26
N VAL A 39 -0.75 1.96 21.75
CA VAL A 39 0.35 2.51 20.96
C VAL A 39 0.20 2.10 19.50
N PRO A 40 0.09 3.06 18.58
CA PRO A 40 0.06 2.72 17.16
C PRO A 40 1.43 2.24 16.69
N LEU A 41 1.42 1.24 15.81
CA LEU A 41 2.62 0.64 15.24
C LEU A 41 2.58 0.86 13.73
N VAL A 42 3.71 1.29 13.15
CA VAL A 42 3.88 1.44 11.70
C VAL A 42 5.09 0.64 11.27
N LEU A 43 4.90 -0.23 10.28
CA LEU A 43 5.96 -1.13 9.80
C LEU A 43 6.02 -1.10 8.28
N PRO A 44 7.24 -1.05 7.69
CA PRO A 44 7.40 -1.24 6.25
C PRO A 44 7.27 -2.73 5.90
N LEU A 45 6.49 -3.05 4.89
CA LEU A 45 6.28 -4.41 4.41
C LEU A 45 6.22 -4.42 2.88
N ASP A 46 6.74 -5.49 2.30
CA ASP A 46 6.48 -5.78 0.90
C ASP A 46 5.04 -6.28 0.75
N TYR A 47 4.45 -6.02 -0.39
CA TYR A 47 3.07 -6.40 -0.64
C TYR A 47 2.87 -6.85 -2.08
N SER A 48 1.79 -7.56 -2.29
CA SER A 48 1.27 -7.83 -3.62
C SER A 48 -0.21 -7.47 -3.65
N VAL A 49 -0.80 -7.46 -4.83
CA VAL A 49 -2.22 -7.17 -5.02
C VAL A 49 -2.89 -8.42 -5.61
N HIS A 50 -3.99 -8.84 -5.02
CA HIS A 50 -4.79 -9.95 -5.50
C HIS A 50 -6.28 -9.57 -5.38
N GLU A 51 -6.98 -9.62 -6.51
CA GLU A 51 -8.40 -9.24 -6.58
C GLU A 51 -8.68 -7.86 -5.96
N SER A 52 -7.80 -6.90 -6.24
CA SER A 52 -7.86 -5.53 -5.75
C SER A 52 -7.55 -5.35 -4.27
N ASP A 53 -7.31 -6.42 -3.53
CA ASP A 53 -6.90 -6.35 -2.13
C ASP A 53 -5.38 -6.46 -1.98
N ILE A 54 -4.87 -6.02 -0.85
CA ILE A 54 -3.45 -6.04 -0.52
C ILE A 54 -3.12 -7.33 0.23
N ILE A 55 -2.06 -8.00 -0.18
CA ILE A 55 -1.56 -9.20 0.48
C ILE A 55 -0.20 -8.89 1.07
N VAL A 56 -0.03 -9.20 2.35
CA VAL A 56 1.24 -9.06 3.06
C VAL A 56 1.62 -10.37 3.74
N ARG A 57 2.91 -10.56 3.96
CA ARG A 57 3.43 -11.70 4.69
C ARG A 57 4.01 -11.19 6.01
N VAL A 58 3.53 -11.74 7.12
CA VAL A 58 3.88 -11.27 8.46
C VAL A 58 4.29 -12.43 9.35
N GLY A 59 5.10 -12.15 10.37
CA GLY A 59 5.43 -13.12 11.40
C GLY A 59 4.27 -13.31 12.39
N GLU A 60 4.38 -14.34 13.23
CA GLU A 60 3.30 -14.75 14.14
C GLU A 60 2.90 -13.64 15.12
N GLY A 61 3.87 -12.89 15.66
CA GLY A 61 3.57 -11.82 16.60
C GLY A 61 2.74 -10.71 15.98
N LEU A 62 3.14 -10.25 14.80
CA LEU A 62 2.38 -9.23 14.09
C LEU A 62 1.03 -9.76 13.61
N PHE A 63 0.97 -11.01 13.17
CA PHE A 63 -0.27 -11.66 12.78
C PHE A 63 -1.32 -11.58 13.89
N SER A 64 -0.94 -11.88 15.12
CA SER A 64 -1.86 -11.81 16.27
C SER A 64 -2.44 -10.42 16.49
N SER A 65 -1.66 -9.37 16.16
CA SER A 65 -2.10 -7.97 16.30
C SER A 65 -2.97 -7.50 15.15
N LEU A 66 -2.93 -8.19 13.99
CA LEU A 66 -3.61 -7.76 12.76
C LEU A 66 -4.93 -8.47 12.51
N VAL A 67 -4.97 -9.79 12.77
CA VAL A 67 -6.06 -10.63 12.29
C VAL A 67 -7.40 -10.17 12.84
N ASP A 68 -8.38 -10.07 11.95
CA ASP A 68 -9.76 -9.65 12.25
C ASP A 68 -9.87 -8.23 12.79
N ARG A 69 -8.91 -7.36 12.48
CA ARG A 69 -8.91 -5.95 12.87
C ARG A 69 -8.89 -5.04 11.66
N LEU A 70 -9.36 -3.82 11.86
CA LEU A 70 -9.22 -2.75 10.88
C LEU A 70 -7.79 -2.21 10.96
N VAL A 71 -7.15 -2.13 9.80
CA VAL A 71 -5.79 -1.63 9.67
C VAL A 71 -5.71 -0.61 8.54
N ALA A 72 -4.60 0.10 8.48
CA ALA A 72 -4.30 1.00 7.37
C ALA A 72 -3.03 0.53 6.68
N PHE A 73 -2.97 0.71 5.36
CA PHE A 73 -1.80 0.38 4.55
C PHE A 73 -1.58 1.50 3.55
N GLU A 74 -0.41 2.11 3.58
CA GLU A 74 -0.08 3.26 2.76
C GLU A 74 1.09 2.92 1.84
N VAL A 75 0.98 3.35 0.58
CA VAL A 75 2.06 3.22 -0.40
C VAL A 75 2.25 4.57 -1.06
N ASP A 76 3.50 5.00 -1.14
CA ASP A 76 3.84 6.21 -1.87
C ASP A 76 4.93 5.94 -2.90
N GLY A 77 4.89 6.71 -3.96
CA GLY A 77 5.81 6.53 -5.05
C GLY A 77 5.97 7.79 -5.87
N ARG A 78 6.77 7.66 -6.90
CA ARG A 78 7.01 8.75 -7.84
C ARG A 78 6.74 8.27 -9.26
N VAL A 79 6.02 9.07 -10.01
CA VAL A 79 5.87 8.87 -11.44
C VAL A 79 6.74 9.91 -12.11
N GLY A 80 7.82 9.46 -12.75
CA GLY A 80 8.67 10.33 -13.56
C GLY A 80 8.32 10.17 -15.02
N HIS A 81 7.97 11.26 -15.67
CA HIS A 81 8.05 11.32 -17.11
C HIS A 81 9.44 11.82 -17.46
N GLN A 82 10.22 10.98 -18.14
CA GLN A 82 11.41 11.48 -18.80
C GLN A 82 10.94 12.32 -20.00
N GLY A 83 10.52 13.53 -19.70
CA GLY A 83 10.32 14.50 -20.76
C GLY A 83 11.65 14.94 -21.33
N LEU A 84 11.61 15.66 -22.47
CA LEU A 84 12.79 16.21 -23.17
C LEU A 84 13.66 17.12 -22.28
N ARG A 85 13.27 17.40 -21.05
CA ARG A 85 13.94 18.32 -20.12
C ARG A 85 14.41 17.70 -18.82
N GLY A 86 14.47 16.36 -18.71
CA GLY A 86 14.97 15.68 -17.51
C GLY A 86 13.90 15.48 -16.43
N ILE A 87 14.27 15.68 -15.17
CA ILE A 87 13.48 15.31 -13.98
C ILE A 87 12.33 16.28 -13.66
N GLU A 88 12.01 17.21 -14.56
CA GLU A 88 11.06 18.30 -14.28
C GLU A 88 9.60 17.87 -14.12
N ASP A 89 9.25 16.65 -14.54
CA ASP A 89 7.88 16.14 -14.50
C ASP A 89 7.67 15.02 -13.48
N VAL A 90 8.44 15.00 -12.39
CA VAL A 90 8.27 14.02 -11.34
C VAL A 90 7.07 14.39 -10.48
N CYS A 91 6.11 13.49 -10.43
CA CYS A 91 4.91 13.62 -9.63
C CYS A 91 4.96 12.59 -8.50
N GLU A 92 4.77 13.04 -7.27
CA GLU A 92 4.66 12.14 -6.13
C GLU A 92 3.21 11.76 -5.92
N TRP A 93 2.99 10.51 -5.53
CA TRP A 93 1.65 10.02 -5.23
C TRP A 93 1.66 9.24 -3.93
N SER A 94 0.52 9.19 -3.29
CA SER A 94 0.29 8.42 -2.06
C SER A 94 -1.09 7.79 -2.14
N VAL A 95 -1.20 6.53 -1.76
CA VAL A 95 -2.47 5.81 -1.67
C VAL A 95 -2.58 5.19 -0.29
N LEU A 96 -3.71 5.43 0.37
CA LEU A 96 -4.03 4.88 1.67
C LEU A 96 -5.22 3.92 1.53
N ALA A 97 -5.02 2.68 1.95
CA ALA A 97 -6.08 1.69 2.07
C ALA A 97 -6.42 1.49 3.54
N GLN A 98 -7.70 1.44 3.85
CA GLN A 98 -8.18 1.13 5.19
C GLN A 98 -9.22 0.04 5.08
N GLY A 99 -9.02 -1.04 5.83
CA GLY A 99 -9.91 -2.17 5.73
C GLY A 99 -9.58 -3.27 6.72
N LEU A 100 -10.41 -4.30 6.72
CA LEU A 100 -10.27 -5.44 7.59
C LEU A 100 -9.12 -6.34 7.13
N ALA A 101 -8.29 -6.75 8.08
CA ALA A 101 -7.21 -7.72 7.85
C ALA A 101 -7.69 -9.11 8.20
N THR A 102 -7.56 -10.06 7.28
CA THR A 102 -7.96 -11.46 7.50
C THR A 102 -6.88 -12.40 7.00
N GLU A 103 -6.80 -13.57 7.60
CA GLU A 103 -5.88 -14.58 7.13
C GLU A 103 -6.30 -15.09 5.75
N VAL A 104 -5.31 -15.34 4.89
CA VAL A 104 -5.52 -15.95 3.57
C VAL A 104 -4.55 -17.11 3.39
N LYS A 105 -4.99 -18.16 2.69
CA LYS A 105 -4.16 -19.32 2.44
C LYS A 105 -3.32 -19.17 1.18
N ALA A 106 -2.06 -19.60 1.25
CA ALA A 106 -1.14 -19.51 0.12
C ALA A 106 -1.70 -20.17 -1.16
N ALA A 107 -2.41 -21.28 -1.02
CA ALA A 107 -3.01 -21.99 -2.15
C ALA A 107 -4.00 -21.13 -2.94
N SER A 108 -4.62 -20.16 -2.30
CA SER A 108 -5.57 -19.24 -2.96
C SER A 108 -4.89 -18.16 -3.77
N LEU A 109 -3.61 -17.90 -3.53
CA LEU A 109 -2.89 -16.75 -4.11
C LEU A 109 -1.96 -17.12 -5.26
N GLY A 110 -1.40 -18.35 -5.25
CA GLY A 110 -0.48 -18.79 -6.29
C GLY A 110 0.73 -17.85 -6.43
N ARG A 111 0.86 -17.24 -7.60
CA ARG A 111 1.98 -16.34 -7.92
C ARG A 111 1.92 -14.96 -7.24
N TYR A 112 0.83 -14.65 -6.56
CA TYR A 112 0.63 -13.36 -5.89
C TYR A 112 1.17 -13.36 -4.47
N LEU A 113 2.14 -14.22 -4.16
CA LEU A 113 2.76 -14.27 -2.84
C LEU A 113 3.82 -13.18 -2.71
N PRO A 114 3.68 -12.27 -1.73
CA PRO A 114 4.72 -11.28 -1.48
C PRO A 114 5.96 -11.94 -0.87
N GLN A 115 7.13 -11.42 -1.19
CA GLN A 115 8.38 -11.90 -0.60
C GLN A 115 8.65 -11.13 0.69
N PRO A 116 9.06 -11.80 1.77
CA PRO A 116 9.38 -11.11 3.01
C PRO A 116 10.71 -10.35 2.89
N ARG A 117 10.78 -9.15 3.45
CA ARG A 117 12.03 -8.38 3.53
C ARG A 117 13.01 -9.03 4.48
N VAL A 118 12.51 -9.61 5.54
CA VAL A 118 13.29 -10.30 6.56
C VAL A 118 12.71 -11.69 6.72
N ALA A 119 13.60 -12.69 6.72
CA ALA A 119 13.18 -14.06 6.96
C ALA A 119 12.82 -14.21 8.44
N GLU A 120 11.52 -14.39 8.72
CA GLU A 120 11.03 -14.71 10.05
C GLU A 120 10.40 -16.09 10.04
N PRO A 121 10.57 -16.90 11.11
CA PRO A 121 9.87 -18.17 11.20
C PRO A 121 8.36 -17.96 11.38
N GLY A 122 7.57 -18.90 10.87
CA GLY A 122 6.12 -18.88 11.06
C GLY A 122 5.39 -17.79 10.30
N HIS A 123 5.78 -17.54 9.05
CA HIS A 123 5.11 -16.54 8.24
C HIS A 123 3.64 -16.87 7.98
N ARG A 124 2.80 -15.88 8.15
CA ARG A 124 1.37 -15.95 7.85
C ARG A 124 1.03 -14.93 6.77
N LEU A 125 0.07 -15.27 5.94
CA LEU A 125 -0.43 -14.38 4.89
C LEU A 125 -1.69 -13.69 5.34
N VAL A 126 -1.75 -12.39 5.13
CA VAL A 126 -2.87 -11.55 5.53
C VAL A 126 -3.36 -10.77 4.32
N ARG A 127 -4.67 -10.79 4.13
CA ARG A 127 -5.38 -9.96 3.15
C ARG A 127 -5.88 -8.71 3.85
N ILE A 128 -5.53 -7.56 3.32
CA ILE A 128 -6.05 -6.27 3.78
C ILE A 128 -7.05 -5.80 2.73
N ARG A 129 -8.31 -5.65 3.16
CA ARG A 129 -9.36 -5.19 2.28
C ARG A 129 -9.14 -3.73 1.93
N THR A 130 -9.47 -3.39 0.69
CA THR A 130 -9.35 -2.01 0.20
C THR A 130 -10.72 -1.35 0.08
N ASP A 131 -11.57 -1.53 1.08
CA ASP A 131 -12.92 -0.99 1.08
C ASP A 131 -12.93 0.53 1.10
N VAL A 132 -11.97 1.13 1.78
CA VAL A 132 -11.75 2.57 1.78
C VAL A 132 -10.39 2.83 1.14
N LEU A 133 -10.41 3.49 -0.01
CA LEU A 133 -9.20 3.91 -0.72
C LEU A 133 -9.23 5.41 -0.90
N THR A 134 -8.16 6.05 -0.46
CA THR A 134 -7.93 7.47 -0.70
C THR A 134 -6.54 7.64 -1.29
N GLY A 135 -6.39 8.60 -2.17
CA GLY A 135 -5.09 8.83 -2.78
C GLY A 135 -4.94 10.26 -3.22
N ARG A 136 -3.70 10.68 -3.34
CA ARG A 136 -3.32 12.03 -3.74
C ARG A 136 -2.12 11.99 -4.66
N ARG A 137 -2.10 12.93 -5.58
CA ARG A 137 -0.96 13.21 -6.44
C ARG A 137 -0.47 14.61 -6.14
N LEU A 138 0.82 14.71 -5.84
CA LEU A 138 1.48 15.99 -5.56
C LEU A 138 2.32 16.37 -6.76
N HIS A 139 2.10 17.55 -7.27
CA HIS A 139 2.90 18.10 -8.34
C HIS A 139 4.01 19.00 -7.77
N PRO A 140 5.20 19.02 -8.38
CA PRO A 140 6.25 19.92 -7.94
C PRO A 140 5.79 21.38 -7.98
N ALA A 141 6.30 22.19 -7.05
CA ALA A 141 6.02 23.62 -7.03
C ALA A 141 6.47 24.27 -8.36
N GLY A 142 5.58 25.06 -8.96
CA GLY A 142 5.86 25.73 -10.22
C GLY A 142 5.47 24.95 -11.48
N SER A 143 4.84 23.80 -11.31
CA SER A 143 4.31 23.01 -12.43
C SER A 143 2.83 23.30 -12.67
#